data_723f84bb79341c86b113beebc7345359
#
_entry.id   723f84bb79341c86b113beebc7345359
#
_cell.length_a   1.000
_cell.length_b   1.000
_cell.length_c   1.000
_cell.angle_alpha   90.00
_cell.angle_beta   90.00
_cell.angle_gamma   90.00
#
_symmetry.space_group_name_H-M   'P 1'
#
loop_
_entity.id
_entity.type
_entity.pdbx_description
1 polymer ?
#
loop_
_entity_poly.entity_id
_entity_poly.type
_entity_poly.pdbx_seq_one_letter_code
_entity_poly.pdbx_strand_id
1 'polypeptide(L)'
;MLARMAPCDVAAVRHYEQSVAMAGVGMLAAGDAAPDFTLPDQHGRPVRLADRLALGPVVLVFIRGGWCPFCTMMLRAWADALPLLHDAGADLLAVSPQPVPACGGVAECNLLPYPVLSDGDGAVAAAYGVDWDVPASDRPLHERLGHDILAGRPDGRWRAPLPAVFMAGTDGHIALAHADRVLAQRLDPAAVIAAVRASPRVAATAAEPAGRTPPR
;
A
#
# COMPACT_ATOMS: atom_id res chain seq x y z
N MET A 1 9.15 21.62 2.93
CA MET A 1 8.06 21.80 1.93
C MET A 1 7.12 22.93 2.32
N LEU A 2 6.54 22.97 3.51
CA LEU A 2 5.59 24.03 3.95
C LEU A 2 6.16 25.46 3.93
N ALA A 3 7.45 25.66 4.14
CA ALA A 3 8.08 26.98 4.22
C ALA A 3 8.09 27.79 2.88
N ARG A 4 7.70 27.18 1.76
CA ARG A 4 7.59 27.81 0.43
C ARG A 4 6.15 27.92 -0.07
N MET A 5 5.17 27.51 0.73
CA MET A 5 3.75 27.58 0.38
C MET A 5 3.13 28.92 0.81
N ALA A 6 2.11 29.35 0.08
CA ALA A 6 1.31 30.50 0.50
C ALA A 6 0.63 30.22 1.86
N PRO A 7 0.43 31.23 2.73
CA PRO A 7 -0.19 31.04 4.06
C PRO A 7 -1.56 30.34 4.02
N CYS A 8 -2.37 30.61 2.99
CA CYS A 8 -3.66 29.95 2.79
C CYS A 8 -3.51 28.45 2.51
N ASP A 9 -2.47 28.04 1.79
CA ASP A 9 -2.21 26.64 1.50
C ASP A 9 -1.66 25.91 2.72
N VAL A 10 -0.86 26.56 3.56
CA VAL A 10 -0.42 26.00 4.85
C VAL A 10 -1.59 25.70 5.75
N ALA A 11 -2.56 26.63 5.85
CA ALA A 11 -3.77 26.43 6.66
C ALA A 11 -4.64 25.29 6.10
N ALA A 12 -4.80 25.22 4.77
CA ALA A 12 -5.54 24.17 4.11
C ALA A 12 -4.87 22.78 4.26
N VAL A 13 -3.54 22.71 4.19
CA VAL A 13 -2.81 21.46 4.44
C VAL A 13 -2.99 20.99 5.88
N ARG A 14 -2.91 21.90 6.87
CA ARG A 14 -3.16 21.54 8.27
C ARG A 14 -4.58 21.05 8.51
N HIS A 15 -5.58 21.70 7.88
CA HIS A 15 -6.96 21.24 7.94
C HIS A 15 -7.10 19.82 7.37
N TYR A 16 -6.52 19.58 6.21
CA TYR A 16 -6.50 18.24 5.59
C TYR A 16 -5.82 17.19 6.47
N GLU A 17 -4.69 17.53 7.12
CA GLU A 17 -4.03 16.63 8.09
C GLU A 17 -4.96 16.26 9.24
N GLN A 18 -5.75 17.23 9.76
CA GLN A 18 -6.75 16.97 10.79
C GLN A 18 -7.89 16.11 10.29
N SER A 19 -8.39 16.34 9.07
CA SER A 19 -9.41 15.51 8.44
C SER A 19 -8.97 14.05 8.33
N VAL A 20 -7.72 13.83 7.88
CA VAL A 20 -7.13 12.48 7.79
C VAL A 20 -6.97 11.83 9.17
N ALA A 21 -6.52 12.59 10.17
CA ALA A 21 -6.35 12.09 11.53
C ALA A 21 -7.68 11.64 12.16
N MET A 22 -8.78 12.31 11.79
CA MET A 22 -10.15 12.04 12.26
C MET A 22 -10.90 11.02 11.40
N ALA A 23 -10.31 10.55 10.28
CA ALA A 23 -10.96 9.60 9.39
C ALA A 23 -11.38 8.34 10.16
N GLY A 24 -12.67 8.10 10.22
CA GLY A 24 -13.26 6.87 10.77
C GLY A 24 -13.25 5.79 9.69
N VAL A 25 -12.26 4.91 9.74
CA VAL A 25 -12.19 3.74 8.84
C VAL A 25 -12.28 2.45 9.65
N GLY A 26 -13.11 1.53 9.19
CA GLY A 26 -13.21 0.17 9.74
C GLY A 26 -12.11 -0.71 9.16
N MET A 27 -10.84 -0.33 9.41
CA MET A 27 -9.68 -1.06 8.90
C MET A 27 -9.63 -2.48 9.47
N LEU A 28 -9.26 -3.45 8.64
CA LEU A 28 -8.98 -4.81 9.08
C LEU A 28 -7.84 -4.83 10.10
N ALA A 29 -7.94 -5.77 11.04
CA ALA A 29 -6.99 -5.97 12.12
C ALA A 29 -6.20 -7.27 11.95
N ALA A 30 -5.16 -7.45 12.76
CA ALA A 30 -4.46 -8.72 12.84
C ALA A 30 -5.43 -9.82 13.32
N GLY A 31 -5.44 -10.94 12.60
CA GLY A 31 -6.37 -12.07 12.79
C GLY A 31 -7.53 -12.11 11.81
N ASP A 32 -7.89 -10.99 11.17
CA ASP A 32 -8.93 -10.98 10.14
C ASP A 32 -8.45 -11.71 8.87
N ALA A 33 -9.38 -12.26 8.09
CA ALA A 33 -9.08 -12.79 6.78
C ALA A 33 -8.63 -11.66 5.84
N ALA A 34 -7.55 -11.89 5.09
CA ALA A 34 -7.10 -10.99 4.04
C ALA A 34 -7.99 -11.18 2.80
N PRO A 35 -8.78 -10.17 2.37
CA PRO A 35 -9.60 -10.28 1.17
C PRO A 35 -8.73 -10.57 -0.05
N ASP A 36 -9.05 -11.65 -0.78
CA ASP A 36 -8.37 -11.96 -2.04
C ASP A 36 -8.78 -10.97 -3.12
N PHE A 37 -7.87 -10.67 -4.02
CA PHE A 37 -8.13 -9.79 -5.15
C PHE A 37 -7.29 -10.19 -6.37
N THR A 38 -7.70 -9.69 -7.53
CA THR A 38 -6.88 -9.69 -8.74
C THR A 38 -6.87 -8.28 -9.30
N LEU A 39 -5.71 -7.63 -9.31
CA LEU A 39 -5.51 -6.29 -9.84
C LEU A 39 -4.45 -6.29 -10.94
N PRO A 40 -4.55 -5.41 -11.95
CA PRO A 40 -3.47 -5.23 -12.92
C PRO A 40 -2.27 -4.52 -12.28
N ASP A 41 -1.06 -4.98 -12.61
CA ASP A 41 0.18 -4.28 -12.28
C ASP A 41 0.39 -3.04 -13.18
N GLN A 42 1.50 -2.33 -13.00
CA GLN A 42 1.89 -1.18 -13.81
C GLN A 42 2.07 -1.46 -15.32
N HIS A 43 2.10 -2.73 -15.71
CA HIS A 43 2.18 -3.18 -17.11
C HIS A 43 0.85 -3.77 -17.61
N GLY A 44 -0.21 -3.72 -16.79
CA GLY A 44 -1.53 -4.29 -17.11
C GLY A 44 -1.63 -5.81 -16.93
N ARG A 45 -0.62 -6.47 -16.34
CA ARG A 45 -0.65 -7.91 -16.10
C ARG A 45 -1.41 -8.20 -14.80
N PRO A 46 -2.31 -9.20 -14.78
CA PRO A 46 -3.06 -9.54 -13.58
C PRO A 46 -2.14 -10.10 -12.50
N VAL A 47 -2.29 -9.61 -11.27
CA VAL A 47 -1.65 -10.10 -10.07
C VAL A 47 -2.72 -10.47 -9.06
N ARG A 48 -2.75 -11.75 -8.66
CA ARG A 48 -3.67 -12.25 -7.65
C ARG A 48 -2.97 -12.43 -6.31
N LEU A 49 -3.59 -11.96 -5.23
CA LEU A 49 -3.02 -12.08 -3.88
C LEU A 49 -2.82 -13.54 -3.48
N ALA A 50 -3.82 -14.41 -3.69
CA ALA A 50 -3.72 -15.82 -3.32
C ALA A 50 -2.54 -16.53 -3.99
N ASP A 51 -2.21 -16.20 -5.25
CA ASP A 51 -1.07 -16.79 -5.96
C ASP A 51 0.28 -16.37 -5.34
N ARG A 52 0.34 -15.14 -4.81
CA ARG A 52 1.53 -14.65 -4.10
C ARG A 52 1.65 -15.27 -2.72
N LEU A 53 0.54 -15.41 -1.99
CA LEU A 53 0.52 -16.05 -0.67
C LEU A 53 0.89 -17.53 -0.72
N ALA A 54 0.68 -18.20 -1.85
CA ALA A 54 1.14 -19.58 -2.06
C ALA A 54 2.69 -19.68 -2.10
N LEU A 55 3.39 -18.58 -2.38
CA LEU A 55 4.87 -18.52 -2.43
C LEU A 55 5.48 -18.04 -1.11
N GLY A 56 4.74 -17.26 -0.32
CA GLY A 56 5.20 -16.69 0.93
C GLY A 56 4.25 -15.60 1.44
N PRO A 57 4.51 -15.03 2.62
CA PRO A 57 3.76 -13.88 3.11
C PRO A 57 3.88 -12.69 2.18
N VAL A 58 2.86 -11.83 2.18
CA VAL A 58 2.81 -10.64 1.32
C VAL A 58 2.61 -9.39 2.16
N VAL A 59 3.47 -8.39 1.94
CA VAL A 59 3.28 -7.04 2.47
C VAL A 59 2.53 -6.22 1.42
N LEU A 60 1.38 -5.68 1.80
CA LEU A 60 0.56 -4.78 1.00
C LEU A 60 0.76 -3.35 1.49
N VAL A 61 1.11 -2.44 0.58
CA VAL A 61 1.34 -1.02 0.87
C VAL A 61 0.33 -0.19 0.09
N PHE A 62 -0.69 0.33 0.78
CA PHE A 62 -1.68 1.22 0.19
C PHE A 62 -1.16 2.65 0.12
N ILE A 63 -1.24 3.26 -1.06
CA ILE A 63 -0.82 4.65 -1.31
C ILE A 63 -1.97 5.49 -1.80
N ARG A 64 -1.91 6.79 -1.54
CA ARG A 64 -2.92 7.76 -2.02
C ARG A 64 -2.79 8.08 -3.51
N GLY A 65 -1.59 7.88 -4.06
CA GLY A 65 -1.25 8.15 -5.45
C GLY A 65 0.16 8.71 -5.58
N GLY A 66 0.70 8.74 -6.81
CA GLY A 66 2.03 9.23 -7.14
C GLY A 66 2.22 10.74 -6.92
N TRP A 67 1.12 11.50 -6.87
CA TRP A 67 1.12 12.93 -6.53
C TRP A 67 1.47 13.21 -5.06
N CYS A 68 1.40 12.21 -4.17
CA CYS A 68 1.67 12.37 -2.74
C CYS A 68 3.17 12.20 -2.43
N PRO A 69 3.90 13.25 -2.01
CA PRO A 69 5.33 13.16 -1.78
C PRO A 69 5.68 12.19 -0.64
N PHE A 70 4.84 12.08 0.39
CA PHE A 70 5.07 11.14 1.48
C PHE A 70 4.88 9.68 1.03
N CYS A 71 3.96 9.43 0.09
CA CYS A 71 3.81 8.09 -0.51
C CYS A 71 5.03 7.75 -1.36
N THR A 72 5.54 8.70 -2.15
CA THR A 72 6.76 8.52 -2.95
C THR A 72 7.96 8.18 -2.07
N MET A 73 8.14 8.91 -0.95
CA MET A 73 9.23 8.62 0.00
C MET A 73 9.08 7.22 0.61
N MET A 74 7.86 6.83 0.99
CA MET A 74 7.57 5.49 1.52
C MET A 74 7.87 4.40 0.49
N LEU A 75 7.45 4.58 -0.77
CA LEU A 75 7.73 3.60 -1.83
C LEU A 75 9.23 3.40 -2.05
N ARG A 76 10.02 4.48 -2.02
CA ARG A 76 11.50 4.39 -2.13
C ARG A 76 12.12 3.69 -0.92
N ALA A 77 11.65 3.99 0.30
CA ALA A 77 12.11 3.29 1.49
C ALA A 77 11.83 1.77 1.42
N TRP A 78 10.68 1.38 0.85
CA TRP A 78 10.38 -0.02 0.58
C TRP A 78 11.26 -0.63 -0.53
N ALA A 79 11.63 0.15 -1.56
CA ALA A 79 12.57 -0.32 -2.58
C ALA A 79 13.96 -0.62 -1.98
N ASP A 80 14.44 0.26 -1.11
CA ASP A 80 15.71 0.07 -0.40
C ASP A 80 15.67 -1.14 0.55
N ALA A 81 14.51 -1.39 1.18
CA ALA A 81 14.32 -2.48 2.14
C ALA A 81 13.96 -3.83 1.49
N LEU A 82 13.62 -3.85 0.20
CA LEU A 82 13.12 -5.04 -0.50
C LEU A 82 14.04 -6.27 -0.41
N PRO A 83 15.36 -6.14 -0.57
CA PRO A 83 16.27 -7.30 -0.42
C PRO A 83 16.13 -7.96 0.96
N LEU A 84 16.04 -7.16 2.04
CA LEU A 84 15.87 -7.68 3.40
C LEU A 84 14.51 -8.31 3.64
N LEU A 85 13.47 -7.82 2.95
CA LEU A 85 12.13 -8.40 2.99
C LEU A 85 12.10 -9.75 2.27
N HIS A 86 12.73 -9.85 1.10
CA HIS A 86 12.86 -11.10 0.36
C HIS A 86 13.70 -12.14 1.13
N ASP A 87 14.78 -11.72 1.79
CA ASP A 87 15.60 -12.58 2.67
C ASP A 87 14.78 -13.09 3.87
N ALA A 88 13.77 -12.33 4.31
CA ALA A 88 12.82 -12.75 5.32
C ALA A 88 11.70 -13.66 4.76
N GLY A 89 11.68 -13.94 3.46
CA GLY A 89 10.74 -14.83 2.78
C GLY A 89 9.39 -14.19 2.42
N ALA A 90 9.26 -12.86 2.46
CA ALA A 90 8.03 -12.15 2.12
C ALA A 90 8.14 -11.36 0.82
N ASP A 91 7.02 -11.20 0.11
CA ASP A 91 6.89 -10.38 -1.09
C ASP A 91 6.24 -9.03 -0.78
N LEU A 92 6.33 -8.08 -1.71
CA LEU A 92 5.81 -6.71 -1.60
C LEU A 92 4.93 -6.34 -2.78
N LEU A 93 3.74 -5.82 -2.50
CA LEU A 93 2.83 -5.24 -3.48
C LEU A 93 2.40 -3.84 -3.04
N ALA A 94 2.61 -2.82 -3.86
CA ALA A 94 1.99 -1.51 -3.64
C ALA A 94 0.62 -1.47 -4.32
N VAL A 95 -0.37 -0.87 -3.65
CA VAL A 95 -1.74 -0.72 -4.17
C VAL A 95 -2.06 0.77 -4.29
N SER A 96 -2.38 1.21 -5.50
CA SER A 96 -2.66 2.59 -5.87
C SER A 96 -4.08 2.74 -6.39
N PRO A 97 -4.81 3.81 -6.05
CA PRO A 97 -6.13 4.10 -6.63
C PRO A 97 -6.05 4.62 -8.07
N GLN A 98 -4.85 4.78 -8.61
CA GLN A 98 -4.64 5.36 -9.93
C GLN A 98 -4.73 4.30 -11.04
N PRO A 99 -5.09 4.70 -12.28
CA PRO A 99 -5.12 3.79 -13.42
C PRO A 99 -3.73 3.27 -13.79
N VAL A 100 -3.67 2.16 -14.51
CA VAL A 100 -2.43 1.46 -14.92
C VAL A 100 -1.35 2.40 -15.48
N PRO A 101 -1.65 3.34 -16.41
CA PRO A 101 -0.60 4.23 -16.92
C PRO A 101 0.04 5.12 -15.84
N ALA A 102 -0.76 5.58 -14.86
CA ALA A 102 -0.24 6.38 -13.75
C ALA A 102 0.58 5.53 -12.78
N CYS A 103 0.19 4.28 -12.54
CA CYS A 103 1.01 3.31 -11.79
C CYS A 103 2.36 3.07 -12.48
N GLY A 104 2.38 2.99 -13.83
CA GLY A 104 3.60 2.92 -14.62
C GLY A 104 4.51 4.12 -14.38
N GLY A 105 3.98 5.33 -14.48
CA GLY A 105 4.74 6.56 -14.19
C GLY A 105 5.30 6.59 -12.76
N VAL A 106 4.53 6.13 -11.76
CA VAL A 106 5.00 6.02 -10.36
C VAL A 106 6.18 5.05 -10.26
N ALA A 107 6.05 3.86 -10.86
CA ALA A 107 7.09 2.84 -10.79
C ALA A 107 8.39 3.31 -11.48
N GLU A 108 8.30 3.89 -12.68
CA GLU A 108 9.44 4.39 -13.44
C GLU A 108 10.15 5.56 -12.76
N CYS A 109 9.39 6.61 -12.36
CA CYS A 109 9.96 7.80 -11.72
C CYS A 109 10.64 7.51 -10.39
N ASN A 110 10.27 6.41 -9.73
CA ASN A 110 10.84 6.01 -8.44
C ASN A 110 11.74 4.79 -8.52
N LEU A 111 11.96 4.22 -9.73
CA LEU A 111 12.79 3.03 -9.97
C LEU A 111 12.37 1.86 -9.06
N LEU A 112 11.04 1.62 -8.94
CA LEU A 112 10.53 0.62 -8.02
C LEU A 112 10.75 -0.81 -8.58
N PRO A 113 11.41 -1.69 -7.83
CA PRO A 113 11.70 -3.07 -8.25
C PRO A 113 10.58 -4.06 -7.93
N TYR A 114 9.38 -3.58 -7.58
CA TYR A 114 8.22 -4.38 -7.19
C TYR A 114 6.93 -3.88 -7.85
N PRO A 115 5.85 -4.70 -7.89
CA PRO A 115 4.62 -4.32 -8.54
C PRO A 115 3.90 -3.14 -7.86
N VAL A 116 3.38 -2.21 -8.69
CA VAL A 116 2.43 -1.17 -8.31
C VAL A 116 1.10 -1.50 -8.97
N LEU A 117 0.15 -1.96 -8.17
CA LEU A 117 -1.15 -2.44 -8.62
C LEU A 117 -2.16 -1.29 -8.73
N SER A 118 -2.99 -1.35 -9.76
CA SER A 118 -4.05 -0.37 -10.00
C SER A 118 -5.38 -0.86 -9.40
N ASP A 119 -5.82 -0.23 -8.31
CA ASP A 119 -7.14 -0.38 -7.68
C ASP A 119 -8.02 0.83 -8.07
N GLY A 120 -8.24 1.00 -9.38
CA GLY A 120 -8.86 2.19 -9.95
C GLY A 120 -10.30 2.46 -9.46
N ASP A 121 -11.07 1.44 -9.17
CA ASP A 121 -12.41 1.56 -8.58
C ASP A 121 -12.39 1.65 -7.04
N GLY A 122 -11.24 1.37 -6.41
CA GLY A 122 -11.05 1.40 -4.96
C GLY A 122 -11.71 0.24 -4.21
N ALA A 123 -12.07 -0.83 -4.91
CA ALA A 123 -12.75 -1.97 -4.31
C ALA A 123 -11.86 -2.70 -3.29
N VAL A 124 -10.58 -2.84 -3.59
CA VAL A 124 -9.62 -3.48 -2.68
C VAL A 124 -9.35 -2.58 -1.47
N ALA A 125 -9.12 -1.28 -1.66
CA ALA A 125 -8.97 -0.35 -0.54
C ALA A 125 -10.20 -0.34 0.37
N ALA A 126 -11.41 -0.44 -0.19
CA ALA A 126 -12.66 -0.54 0.57
C ALA A 126 -12.75 -1.87 1.33
N ALA A 127 -12.38 -3.00 0.72
CA ALA A 127 -12.40 -4.31 1.35
C ALA A 127 -11.42 -4.41 2.54
N TYR A 128 -10.27 -3.72 2.45
CA TYR A 128 -9.31 -3.60 3.56
C TYR A 128 -9.69 -2.51 4.57
N GLY A 129 -10.78 -1.77 4.33
CA GLY A 129 -11.30 -0.74 5.22
C GLY A 129 -10.43 0.51 5.30
N VAL A 130 -9.65 0.79 4.26
CA VAL A 130 -8.77 1.98 4.20
C VAL A 130 -9.24 3.03 3.19
N ASP A 131 -10.30 2.77 2.43
CA ASP A 131 -10.86 3.74 1.50
C ASP A 131 -11.61 4.84 2.27
N TRP A 132 -11.25 6.11 2.04
CA TRP A 132 -11.73 7.25 2.79
C TRP A 132 -12.29 8.35 1.87
N ASP A 133 -13.47 8.88 2.22
CA ASP A 133 -14.08 9.99 1.50
C ASP A 133 -13.33 11.31 1.82
N VAL A 134 -12.77 11.96 0.80
CA VAL A 134 -12.13 13.27 0.93
C VAL A 134 -13.22 14.33 1.17
N PRO A 135 -13.20 15.03 2.31
CA PRO A 135 -14.20 16.04 2.62
C PRO A 135 -14.31 17.12 1.55
N ALA A 136 -15.51 17.64 1.32
CA ALA A 136 -15.72 18.70 0.33
C ALA A 136 -14.87 19.95 0.61
N SER A 137 -14.58 20.23 1.90
CA SER A 137 -13.71 21.33 2.33
C SER A 137 -12.26 21.19 1.85
N ASP A 138 -11.79 19.95 1.63
CA ASP A 138 -10.40 19.68 1.25
C ASP A 138 -10.18 19.60 -0.26
N ARG A 139 -11.26 19.41 -1.04
CA ARG A 139 -11.19 19.29 -2.51
C ARG A 139 -10.50 20.47 -3.19
N PRO A 140 -10.79 21.75 -2.85
CA PRO A 140 -10.10 22.88 -3.47
C PRO A 140 -8.57 22.89 -3.26
N LEU A 141 -8.09 22.32 -2.15
CA LEU A 141 -6.65 22.14 -1.93
C LEU A 141 -6.06 21.16 -2.95
N HIS A 142 -6.69 19.99 -3.11
CA HIS A 142 -6.23 18.98 -4.06
C HIS A 142 -6.25 19.48 -5.50
N GLU A 143 -7.32 20.19 -5.90
CA GLU A 143 -7.43 20.81 -7.23
C GLU A 143 -6.30 21.82 -7.50
N ARG A 144 -6.02 22.73 -6.54
CA ARG A 144 -4.93 23.71 -6.68
C ARG A 144 -3.55 23.07 -6.72
N LEU A 145 -3.36 21.95 -6.03
CA LEU A 145 -2.09 21.20 -6.02
C LEU A 145 -1.95 20.25 -7.23
N GLY A 146 -2.97 20.15 -8.08
CA GLY A 146 -2.98 19.26 -9.23
C GLY A 146 -3.03 17.77 -8.84
N HIS A 147 -3.61 17.46 -7.69
CA HIS A 147 -3.77 16.07 -7.25
C HIS A 147 -4.96 15.43 -7.94
N ASP A 148 -4.71 14.51 -8.85
CA ASP A 148 -5.75 13.80 -9.59
C ASP A 148 -6.34 12.64 -8.78
N ILE A 149 -7.25 13.00 -7.84
CA ILE A 149 -7.93 12.02 -6.99
C ILE A 149 -9.03 11.27 -7.77
N LEU A 150 -9.58 11.90 -8.81
CA LEU A 150 -10.64 11.30 -9.62
C LEU A 150 -10.09 10.38 -10.73
N ALA A 151 -8.78 10.37 -10.96
CA ALA A 151 -8.18 9.53 -11.99
C ALA A 151 -8.54 8.06 -11.77
N GLY A 152 -9.21 7.48 -12.76
CA GLY A 152 -9.62 6.08 -12.72
C GLY A 152 -10.86 5.76 -11.88
N ARG A 153 -11.50 6.76 -11.25
CA ARG A 153 -12.72 6.57 -10.46
C ARG A 153 -13.97 6.75 -11.34
N PRO A 154 -14.62 5.64 -11.77
CA PRO A 154 -15.78 5.72 -12.67
C PRO A 154 -17.02 6.31 -11.98
N ASP A 155 -17.09 6.26 -10.65
CA ASP A 155 -18.20 6.78 -9.85
C ASP A 155 -18.11 8.28 -9.57
N GLY A 156 -17.00 8.95 -9.96
CA GLY A 156 -16.76 10.37 -9.72
C GLY A 156 -16.63 10.75 -8.23
N ARG A 157 -16.47 9.77 -7.33
CA ARG A 157 -16.36 10.02 -5.89
C ARG A 157 -14.95 10.43 -5.50
N TRP A 158 -14.88 11.45 -4.67
CA TRP A 158 -13.62 11.93 -4.08
C TRP A 158 -13.20 11.03 -2.93
N ARG A 159 -12.54 9.92 -3.26
CA ARG A 159 -12.05 8.94 -2.31
C ARG A 159 -10.57 8.63 -2.56
N ALA A 160 -9.83 8.44 -1.49
CA ALA A 160 -8.44 8.01 -1.55
C ALA A 160 -8.17 7.04 -0.39
N PRO A 161 -7.30 6.06 -0.55
CA PRO A 161 -6.93 5.21 0.57
C PRO A 161 -6.14 6.02 1.60
N LEU A 162 -6.38 5.74 2.89
CA LEU A 162 -5.39 6.05 3.91
C LEU A 162 -4.12 5.27 3.59
N PRO A 163 -2.95 5.88 3.71
CA PRO A 163 -1.71 5.12 3.60
C PRO A 163 -1.69 4.05 4.69
N ALA A 164 -1.53 2.81 4.28
CA ALA A 164 -1.60 1.68 5.19
C ALA A 164 -0.63 0.58 4.76
N VAL A 165 -0.22 -0.21 5.73
CA VAL A 165 0.59 -1.41 5.53
C VAL A 165 -0.12 -2.58 6.18
N PHE A 166 -0.33 -3.65 5.41
CA PHE A 166 -0.80 -4.93 5.90
C PHE A 166 0.25 -5.99 5.59
N MET A 167 0.40 -6.96 6.47
CA MET A 167 1.12 -8.19 6.20
C MET A 167 0.13 -9.34 6.25
N ALA A 168 -0.08 -10.02 5.13
CA ALA A 168 -0.87 -11.23 5.03
C ALA A 168 0.03 -12.47 5.11
N GLY A 169 -0.32 -13.41 5.97
CA GLY A 169 0.37 -14.69 6.09
C GLY A 169 -0.08 -15.69 5.02
N THR A 170 0.69 -16.76 4.85
CA THR A 170 0.37 -17.87 3.91
C THR A 170 -0.93 -18.59 4.25
N ASP A 171 -1.44 -18.42 5.47
CA ASP A 171 -2.75 -18.90 5.92
C ASP A 171 -3.93 -18.03 5.47
N GLY A 172 -3.66 -16.94 4.72
CA GLY A 172 -4.67 -16.01 4.23
C GLY A 172 -5.21 -15.04 5.29
N HIS A 173 -4.53 -14.87 6.44
CA HIS A 173 -4.95 -13.93 7.47
C HIS A 173 -3.96 -12.79 7.62
N ILE A 174 -4.48 -11.64 8.04
CA ILE A 174 -3.68 -10.46 8.37
C ILE A 174 -2.85 -10.77 9.64
N ALA A 175 -1.54 -10.65 9.54
CA ALA A 175 -0.62 -10.80 10.67
C ALA A 175 -0.20 -9.44 11.25
N LEU A 176 -0.19 -8.37 10.43
CA LEU A 176 0.07 -7.00 10.84
C LEU A 176 -0.84 -6.06 10.05
N ALA A 177 -1.41 -5.07 10.72
CA ALA A 177 -2.19 -4.01 10.12
C ALA A 177 -1.80 -2.66 10.75
N HIS A 178 -1.49 -1.67 9.91
CA HIS A 178 -1.16 -0.32 10.33
C HIS A 178 -1.67 0.70 9.31
N ALA A 179 -2.32 1.77 9.77
CA ALA A 179 -2.69 2.90 8.92
C ALA A 179 -2.09 4.19 9.45
N ASP A 180 -1.48 4.96 8.55
CA ASP A 180 -0.86 6.23 8.87
C ASP A 180 -1.91 7.35 8.86
N ARG A 181 -2.35 7.75 10.04
CA ARG A 181 -3.28 8.89 10.22
C ARG A 181 -2.57 10.23 10.25
N VAL A 182 -1.25 10.24 10.32
CA VAL A 182 -0.41 11.43 10.22
C VAL A 182 0.33 11.39 8.88
N LEU A 183 0.10 12.40 8.02
CA LEU A 183 0.58 12.38 6.63
C LEU A 183 2.09 12.23 6.48
N ALA A 184 2.87 12.74 7.42
CA ALA A 184 4.32 12.71 7.41
C ALA A 184 4.92 11.47 8.10
N GLN A 185 4.12 10.73 8.87
CA GLN A 185 4.57 9.51 9.53
C GLN A 185 4.29 8.31 8.62
N ARG A 186 5.20 7.35 8.66
CA ARG A 186 5.06 6.06 7.96
C ARG A 186 5.63 4.96 8.82
N LEU A 187 5.01 3.79 8.75
CA LEU A 187 5.57 2.62 9.39
C LEU A 187 6.92 2.29 8.76
N ASP A 188 7.94 2.14 9.61
CA ASP A 188 9.30 1.79 9.16
C ASP A 188 9.29 0.38 8.56
N PRO A 189 9.79 0.19 7.32
CA PRO A 189 9.97 -1.14 6.74
C PRO A 189 10.72 -2.12 7.64
N ALA A 190 11.71 -1.65 8.42
CA ALA A 190 12.46 -2.49 9.34
C ALA A 190 11.57 -3.12 10.42
N ALA A 191 10.57 -2.38 10.93
CA ALA A 191 9.62 -2.90 11.89
C ALA A 191 8.73 -4.01 11.31
N VAL A 192 8.31 -3.84 10.03
CA VAL A 192 7.53 -4.86 9.32
C VAL A 192 8.37 -6.10 9.04
N ILE A 193 9.61 -5.94 8.58
CA ILE A 193 10.55 -7.05 8.35
C ILE A 193 10.81 -7.83 9.65
N ALA A 194 10.95 -7.14 10.78
CA ALA A 194 11.07 -7.78 12.08
C ALA A 194 9.83 -8.60 12.44
N ALA A 195 8.63 -8.06 12.14
CA ALA A 195 7.36 -8.78 12.33
C ALA A 195 7.23 -9.99 11.40
N VAL A 196 7.67 -9.89 10.14
CA VAL A 196 7.75 -11.02 9.19
C VAL A 196 8.59 -12.15 9.80
N ARG A 197 9.80 -11.84 10.26
CA ARG A 197 10.71 -12.82 10.86
C ARG A 197 10.19 -13.46 12.15
N ALA A 198 9.41 -12.72 12.93
CA ALA A 198 8.82 -13.19 14.18
C ALA A 198 7.50 -13.94 14.01
N SER A 199 6.88 -13.90 12.82
CA SER A 199 5.56 -14.46 12.60
C SER A 199 5.61 -15.98 12.38
N PRO A 200 4.91 -16.80 13.20
CA PRO A 200 4.81 -18.23 12.97
C PRO A 200 4.07 -18.58 11.66
N ARG A 201 3.29 -17.64 11.11
CA ARG A 201 2.58 -17.77 9.83
C ARG A 201 3.51 -17.69 8.62
N VAL A 202 4.78 -17.29 8.83
CA VAL A 202 5.86 -17.25 7.85
C VAL A 202 6.74 -18.50 7.92
N ALA A 203 6.92 -19.06 9.11
CA ALA A 203 7.83 -20.19 9.35
C ALA A 203 7.39 -21.52 8.70
N ALA A 204 6.11 -21.64 8.31
CA ALA A 204 5.56 -22.88 7.74
C ALA A 204 6.08 -23.21 6.32
N THR A 205 6.68 -22.24 5.59
CA THR A 205 7.20 -22.43 4.22
C THR A 205 8.68 -22.78 4.16
N ALA A 206 9.41 -22.73 5.28
CA ALA A 206 10.85 -23.04 5.34
C ALA A 206 11.15 -24.54 5.60
N ALA A 207 10.15 -25.40 5.60
CA ALA A 207 10.31 -26.84 5.82
C ALA A 207 10.55 -27.58 4.50
N GLU A 208 11.83 -27.92 4.28
CA GLU A 208 12.47 -28.97 3.48
C GLU A 208 12.43 -28.92 1.95
N PRO A 209 13.60 -28.89 1.31
CA PRO A 209 13.75 -29.49 -0.01
C PRO A 209 13.71 -31.01 0.15
N ALA A 210 12.71 -31.64 -0.47
CA ALA A 210 12.57 -33.09 -0.55
C ALA A 210 13.90 -33.75 -0.91
N GLY A 211 14.35 -34.68 -0.08
CA GLY A 211 15.59 -35.40 -0.23
C GLY A 211 15.77 -36.01 -1.62
N ARG A 212 16.84 -35.61 -2.29
CA ARG A 212 17.38 -36.37 -3.43
C ARG A 212 17.96 -37.66 -2.88
N THR A 213 17.26 -38.76 -3.11
CA THR A 213 17.85 -40.10 -3.00
C THR A 213 18.92 -40.22 -4.08
N PRO A 214 20.19 -40.57 -3.77
CA PRO A 214 21.19 -40.83 -4.79
C PRO A 214 20.87 -42.13 -5.52
N PRO A 215 21.13 -42.23 -6.83
CA PRO A 215 20.96 -43.47 -7.58
C PRO A 215 22.05 -44.48 -7.15
N ARG A 216 21.62 -45.74 -7.02
CA ARG A 216 22.53 -46.90 -6.84
C ARG A 216 23.27 -47.22 -8.16
#